data_1bfc9a1f99108e06b98c0b7398fbcd77
#
_entry.id   1bfc9a1f99108e06b98c0b7398fbcd77
#
_cell.length_a   1.000
_cell.length_b   1.000
_cell.length_c   1.000
_cell.angle_alpha   90.00
_cell.angle_beta   90.00
_cell.angle_gamma   90.00
#
_symmetry.space_group_name_H-M   'P 1'
#
loop_
_entity.id
_entity.type
_entity.pdbx_description
1 polymer ?
#
loop_
_entity_poly.entity_id
_entity_poly.type
_entity_poly.pdbx_seq_one_letter_code
_entity_poly.pdbx_strand_id
1 'polypeptide(L)'
;AAAFYTLASTDSTPIREELQRDLAPKLSAYSSAVTSDVALFARIENLWSRRASMGLSAEQERVLMLTRRDFIRAGAKLTGAEVARMAEIKSRLASLGTKFMQNLLADERDWALPLKADDLAGLPDFVVQAAQAAGQEKGFDGPVVTLSRSLIVPFLEFADRRDLREMAYKAWTARGANGGETDNREIVSETLRLRQEQAALLGYESFSDFKLETQMAKTLARVRDLLMQVWGPAKARAAADGAILAQMMTKDGLNGPLKAWDWRYYAQRRRKADHDLDEAELKPYLQLDQMIAAAFDCAQRLFGLKFQELSLPLHHKDARVWQVRRDGAHIALFMGDYFARSGKRSGAWCSALQSQRKRPSPRAPIVI
;
A
#
# COMPACT_ATOMS: atom_id res chain seq x y z
N ALA A 1 -12.47 -6.59 -12.64
CA ALA A 1 -11.05 -6.43 -12.21
C ALA A 1 -10.95 -5.90 -10.78
N ALA A 2 -11.60 -4.77 -10.42
CA ALA A 2 -11.45 -4.16 -9.08
C ALA A 2 -11.74 -5.15 -7.94
N ALA A 3 -12.89 -5.82 -7.94
CA ALA A 3 -13.24 -6.79 -6.90
C ALA A 3 -12.22 -7.93 -6.79
N PHE A 4 -11.75 -8.47 -7.92
CA PHE A 4 -10.74 -9.54 -7.92
C PHE A 4 -9.41 -9.08 -7.30
N TYR A 5 -8.89 -7.91 -7.70
CA TYR A 5 -7.63 -7.40 -7.14
C TYR A 5 -7.76 -6.98 -5.68
N THR A 6 -8.94 -6.53 -5.25
CA THR A 6 -9.21 -6.32 -3.83
C THR A 6 -9.12 -7.63 -3.06
N LEU A 7 -9.78 -8.70 -3.53
CA LEU A 7 -9.68 -10.03 -2.92
C LEU A 7 -8.25 -10.57 -2.91
N ALA A 8 -7.50 -10.41 -4.00
CA ALA A 8 -6.09 -10.83 -4.08
C ALA A 8 -5.18 -10.09 -3.09
N SER A 9 -5.58 -8.90 -2.63
CA SER A 9 -4.82 -8.12 -1.64
C SER A 9 -5.31 -8.27 -0.20
N THR A 10 -6.58 -8.67 0.00
CA THR A 10 -7.18 -8.80 1.33
C THR A 10 -7.26 -10.24 1.82
N ASP A 11 -7.26 -11.21 0.91
CA ASP A 11 -7.42 -12.64 1.23
C ASP A 11 -6.79 -13.48 0.10
N SER A 12 -5.45 -13.37 -0.05
CA SER A 12 -4.71 -14.14 -1.05
C SER A 12 -4.72 -15.63 -0.73
N THR A 13 -4.91 -16.43 -1.77
CA THR A 13 -4.82 -17.90 -1.71
C THR A 13 -4.01 -18.39 -2.90
N PRO A 14 -3.41 -19.59 -2.87
CA PRO A 14 -2.66 -20.14 -4.01
C PRO A 14 -3.42 -20.07 -5.34
N ILE A 15 -4.74 -20.37 -5.33
CA ILE A 15 -5.60 -20.29 -6.51
C ILE A 15 -5.75 -18.85 -7.00
N ARG A 16 -5.94 -17.88 -6.08
CA ARG A 16 -6.04 -16.46 -6.46
C ARG A 16 -4.73 -15.91 -6.99
N GLU A 17 -3.60 -16.36 -6.45
CA GLU A 17 -2.28 -16.00 -6.94
C GLU A 17 -2.03 -16.53 -8.35
N GLU A 18 -2.41 -17.77 -8.64
CA GLU A 18 -2.34 -18.35 -9.97
C GLU A 18 -3.21 -17.57 -10.96
N LEU A 19 -4.49 -17.35 -10.61
CA LEU A 19 -5.39 -16.53 -11.41
C LEU A 19 -4.87 -15.11 -11.64
N GLN A 20 -4.21 -14.50 -10.66
CA GLN A 20 -3.62 -13.17 -10.79
C GLN A 20 -2.48 -13.17 -11.81
N ARG A 21 -1.62 -14.18 -11.78
CA ARG A 21 -0.54 -14.34 -12.78
C ARG A 21 -1.10 -14.49 -14.20
N ASP A 22 -2.17 -15.26 -14.35
CA ASP A 22 -2.83 -15.48 -15.65
C ASP A 22 -3.59 -14.24 -16.16
N LEU A 23 -4.30 -13.54 -15.27
CA LEU A 23 -5.15 -12.40 -15.63
C LEU A 23 -4.37 -11.11 -15.88
N ALA A 24 -3.25 -10.89 -15.20
CA ALA A 24 -2.50 -9.64 -15.31
C ALA A 24 -2.06 -9.32 -16.74
N PRO A 25 -1.43 -10.24 -17.50
CA PRO A 25 -1.07 -9.98 -18.91
C PRO A 25 -2.30 -9.85 -19.81
N LYS A 26 -3.37 -10.62 -19.59
CA LYS A 26 -4.61 -10.54 -20.39
C LYS A 26 -5.32 -9.20 -20.23
N LEU A 27 -5.40 -8.69 -19.01
CA LEU A 27 -5.98 -7.36 -18.74
C LEU A 27 -5.10 -6.23 -19.30
N SER A 28 -3.79 -6.40 -19.26
CA SER A 28 -2.86 -5.47 -19.88
C SER A 28 -3.03 -5.46 -21.41
N ALA A 29 -3.13 -6.62 -22.03
CA ALA A 29 -3.38 -6.75 -23.48
C ALA A 29 -4.72 -6.11 -23.88
N TYR A 30 -5.80 -6.38 -23.13
CA TYR A 30 -7.10 -5.75 -23.36
C TYR A 30 -7.01 -4.22 -23.25
N SER A 31 -6.39 -3.69 -22.20
CA SER A 31 -6.20 -2.25 -22.03
C SER A 31 -5.39 -1.65 -23.19
N SER A 32 -4.36 -2.35 -23.65
CA SER A 32 -3.54 -1.93 -24.79
C SER A 32 -4.37 -1.94 -26.08
N ALA A 33 -5.18 -2.96 -26.33
CA ALA A 33 -6.04 -3.03 -27.51
C ALA A 33 -7.01 -1.84 -27.57
N VAL A 34 -7.63 -1.47 -26.44
CA VAL A 34 -8.53 -0.32 -26.36
C VAL A 34 -7.79 1.01 -26.62
N THR A 35 -6.64 1.19 -25.96
CA THR A 35 -5.90 2.48 -26.03
C THR A 35 -5.10 2.65 -27.32
N SER A 36 -4.84 1.57 -28.08
CA SER A 36 -4.20 1.61 -29.39
C SER A 36 -5.19 1.51 -30.56
N ASP A 37 -6.51 1.50 -30.27
CA ASP A 37 -7.54 1.52 -31.33
C ASP A 37 -7.51 2.86 -32.06
N VAL A 38 -7.04 2.83 -33.30
CA VAL A 38 -6.86 4.01 -34.16
C VAL A 38 -8.21 4.68 -34.46
N ALA A 39 -9.26 3.89 -34.70
CA ALA A 39 -10.58 4.43 -35.01
C ALA A 39 -11.20 5.14 -33.78
N LEU A 40 -11.06 4.53 -32.60
CA LEU A 40 -11.53 5.14 -31.35
C LEU A 40 -10.75 6.43 -31.05
N PHE A 41 -9.43 6.42 -31.19
CA PHE A 41 -8.61 7.62 -30.95
C PHE A 41 -8.92 8.72 -31.97
N ALA A 42 -9.13 8.40 -33.23
CA ALA A 42 -9.54 9.39 -34.25
C ALA A 42 -10.89 10.06 -33.91
N ARG A 43 -11.83 9.32 -33.30
CA ARG A 43 -13.10 9.92 -32.81
C ARG A 43 -12.85 10.89 -31.65
N ILE A 44 -11.95 10.54 -30.72
CA ILE A 44 -11.56 11.43 -29.62
C ILE A 44 -10.90 12.70 -30.15
N GLU A 45 -9.98 12.59 -31.10
CA GLU A 45 -9.30 13.73 -31.73
C GLU A 45 -10.32 14.62 -32.50
N ASN A 46 -11.29 14.04 -33.20
CA ASN A 46 -12.36 14.80 -33.86
C ASN A 46 -13.20 15.60 -32.84
N LEU A 47 -13.61 14.99 -31.74
CA LEU A 47 -14.29 15.70 -30.64
C LEU A 47 -13.45 16.83 -30.08
N TRP A 48 -12.15 16.55 -29.87
CA TRP A 48 -11.20 17.53 -29.31
C TRP A 48 -11.03 18.74 -30.25
N SER A 49 -10.87 18.52 -31.55
CA SER A 49 -10.71 19.62 -32.54
C SER A 49 -11.94 20.52 -32.61
N ARG A 50 -13.13 19.98 -32.41
CA ARG A 50 -14.42 20.70 -32.49
C ARG A 50 -14.91 21.21 -31.13
N ARG A 51 -14.21 20.98 -30.01
CA ARG A 51 -14.71 21.27 -28.66
C ARG A 51 -15.22 22.70 -28.46
N ALA A 52 -14.57 23.68 -29.09
CA ALA A 52 -14.96 25.10 -28.96
C ALA A 52 -16.35 25.39 -29.54
N SER A 53 -16.79 24.63 -30.56
CA SER A 53 -18.10 24.83 -31.24
C SER A 53 -19.21 23.91 -30.71
N MET A 54 -18.89 23.02 -29.73
CA MET A 54 -19.83 21.99 -29.24
C MET A 54 -20.65 22.44 -28.01
N GLY A 55 -20.43 23.63 -27.47
CA GLY A 55 -21.14 24.10 -26.27
C GLY A 55 -20.95 23.17 -25.04
N LEU A 56 -19.77 22.56 -24.88
CA LEU A 56 -19.49 21.67 -23.77
C LEU A 56 -19.50 22.42 -22.43
N SER A 57 -20.04 21.79 -21.40
CA SER A 57 -19.83 22.27 -20.03
C SER A 57 -18.35 22.11 -19.63
N ALA A 58 -17.92 22.86 -18.63
CA ALA A 58 -16.54 22.74 -18.10
C ALA A 58 -16.17 21.30 -17.67
N GLU A 59 -17.13 20.55 -17.11
CA GLU A 59 -16.95 19.14 -16.77
C GLU A 59 -16.76 18.28 -18.02
N GLN A 60 -17.58 18.46 -19.03
CA GLN A 60 -17.50 17.70 -20.29
C GLN A 60 -16.18 17.97 -21.03
N GLU A 61 -15.76 19.24 -21.11
CA GLU A 61 -14.47 19.61 -21.71
C GLU A 61 -13.31 19.00 -20.93
N ARG A 62 -13.38 19.01 -19.58
CA ARG A 62 -12.38 18.39 -18.72
C ARG A 62 -12.31 16.88 -18.93
N VAL A 63 -13.44 16.18 -19.01
CA VAL A 63 -13.48 14.74 -19.29
C VAL A 63 -12.86 14.42 -20.65
N LEU A 64 -13.23 15.16 -21.69
CA LEU A 64 -12.67 14.99 -23.02
C LEU A 64 -11.15 15.19 -23.02
N MET A 65 -10.67 16.25 -22.38
CA MET A 65 -9.23 16.53 -22.24
C MET A 65 -8.48 15.41 -21.51
N LEU A 66 -9.02 14.92 -20.39
CA LEU A 66 -8.42 13.84 -19.63
C LEU A 66 -8.39 12.53 -20.43
N THR A 67 -9.51 12.18 -21.08
CA THR A 67 -9.60 10.99 -21.93
C THR A 67 -8.58 11.03 -23.06
N ARG A 68 -8.50 12.13 -23.79
CA ARG A 68 -7.54 12.33 -24.86
C ARG A 68 -6.10 12.20 -24.36
N ARG A 69 -5.78 12.88 -23.26
CA ARG A 69 -4.46 12.80 -22.63
C ARG A 69 -4.09 11.36 -22.25
N ASP A 70 -5.03 10.63 -21.67
CA ASP A 70 -4.78 9.27 -21.20
C ASP A 70 -4.54 8.29 -22.37
N PHE A 71 -5.24 8.48 -23.51
CA PHE A 71 -4.94 7.75 -24.74
C PHE A 71 -3.56 8.09 -25.30
N ILE A 72 -3.19 9.36 -25.38
CA ILE A 72 -1.85 9.77 -25.84
C ILE A 72 -0.76 9.18 -24.94
N ARG A 73 -0.93 9.29 -23.63
CA ARG A 73 0.01 8.71 -22.65
C ARG A 73 0.03 7.18 -22.65
N ALA A 74 -1.02 6.55 -23.12
CA ALA A 74 -1.05 5.11 -23.34
C ALA A 74 -0.40 4.69 -24.67
N GLY A 75 0.00 5.62 -25.54
CA GLY A 75 0.67 5.34 -26.81
C GLY A 75 -0.21 5.41 -28.05
N ALA A 76 -1.40 6.06 -27.97
CA ALA A 76 -2.30 6.15 -29.13
C ALA A 76 -1.72 6.92 -30.33
N LYS A 77 -0.61 7.64 -30.17
CA LYS A 77 0.13 8.32 -31.23
C LYS A 77 1.32 7.53 -31.77
N LEU A 78 1.62 6.39 -31.19
CA LEU A 78 2.67 5.51 -31.66
C LEU A 78 2.27 4.86 -32.98
N THR A 79 3.27 4.51 -33.79
CA THR A 79 3.06 3.92 -35.12
C THR A 79 3.97 2.74 -35.36
N GLY A 80 3.59 1.88 -36.29
CA GLY A 80 4.44 0.76 -36.70
C GLY A 80 4.88 -0.16 -35.57
N ALA A 81 6.18 -0.44 -35.51
CA ALA A 81 6.77 -1.34 -34.51
C ALA A 81 6.67 -0.81 -33.05
N GLU A 82 6.55 0.51 -32.86
CA GLU A 82 6.45 1.11 -31.53
C GLU A 82 5.17 0.68 -30.78
N VAL A 83 4.06 0.47 -31.52
CA VAL A 83 2.78 0.01 -30.92
C VAL A 83 2.94 -1.38 -30.33
N ALA A 84 3.53 -2.31 -31.11
CA ALA A 84 3.78 -3.67 -30.64
C ALA A 84 4.73 -3.66 -29.44
N ARG A 85 5.83 -2.90 -29.52
CA ARG A 85 6.81 -2.79 -28.43
C ARG A 85 6.19 -2.22 -27.15
N MET A 86 5.35 -1.19 -27.23
CA MET A 86 4.63 -0.64 -26.09
C MET A 86 3.71 -1.68 -25.45
N ALA A 87 3.00 -2.49 -26.24
CA ALA A 87 2.15 -3.55 -25.73
C ALA A 87 2.95 -4.63 -24.99
N GLU A 88 4.10 -5.05 -25.52
CA GLU A 88 5.03 -5.98 -24.85
C GLU A 88 5.53 -5.43 -23.52
N ILE A 89 5.99 -4.17 -23.50
CA ILE A 89 6.47 -3.50 -22.27
C ILE A 89 5.37 -3.49 -21.20
N LYS A 90 4.14 -3.10 -21.55
CA LYS A 90 3.02 -3.05 -20.60
C LYS A 90 2.69 -4.44 -20.06
N SER A 91 2.62 -5.44 -20.93
CA SER A 91 2.34 -6.83 -20.52
C SER A 91 3.45 -7.35 -19.59
N ARG A 92 4.71 -7.10 -19.93
CA ARG A 92 5.84 -7.52 -19.11
C ARG A 92 5.86 -6.81 -17.75
N LEU A 93 5.63 -5.50 -17.70
CA LEU A 93 5.52 -4.74 -16.46
C LEU A 93 4.37 -5.23 -15.55
N ALA A 94 3.24 -5.64 -16.13
CA ALA A 94 2.14 -6.22 -15.38
C ALA A 94 2.53 -7.55 -14.72
N SER A 95 3.21 -8.42 -15.47
CA SER A 95 3.71 -9.70 -14.95
C SER A 95 4.77 -9.52 -13.86
N LEU A 96 5.74 -8.60 -14.08
CA LEU A 96 6.78 -8.27 -13.10
C LEU A 96 6.18 -7.70 -11.82
N GLY A 97 5.19 -6.81 -11.94
CA GLY A 97 4.50 -6.24 -10.77
C GLY A 97 3.75 -7.29 -9.94
N THR A 98 3.09 -8.24 -10.60
CA THR A 98 2.44 -9.36 -9.94
C THR A 98 3.44 -10.25 -9.21
N LYS A 99 4.52 -10.66 -9.89
CA LYS A 99 5.57 -11.49 -9.29
C LYS A 99 6.23 -10.79 -8.11
N PHE A 100 6.54 -9.50 -8.24
CA PHE A 100 7.13 -8.69 -7.16
C PHE A 100 6.29 -8.75 -5.88
N MET A 101 4.98 -8.56 -6.00
CA MET A 101 4.09 -8.57 -4.84
C MET A 101 3.93 -9.96 -4.24
N GLN A 102 3.84 -11.00 -5.06
CA GLN A 102 3.74 -12.37 -4.60
C GLN A 102 5.01 -12.82 -3.86
N ASN A 103 6.19 -12.41 -4.33
CA ASN A 103 7.46 -12.69 -3.65
C ASN A 103 7.50 -12.05 -2.25
N LEU A 104 7.06 -10.79 -2.11
CA LEU A 104 6.98 -10.14 -0.80
C LEU A 104 6.00 -10.84 0.16
N LEU A 105 4.83 -11.26 -0.36
CA LEU A 105 3.86 -11.99 0.46
C LEU A 105 4.37 -13.37 0.88
N ALA A 106 5.14 -14.04 0.00
CA ALA A 106 5.77 -15.31 0.34
C ALA A 106 6.81 -15.15 1.46
N ASP A 107 7.69 -14.14 1.36
CA ASP A 107 8.65 -13.84 2.43
C ASP A 107 7.96 -13.55 3.78
N GLU A 108 6.86 -12.77 3.76
CA GLU A 108 6.07 -12.48 4.97
C GLU A 108 5.40 -13.74 5.54
N ARG A 109 4.88 -14.59 4.67
CA ARG A 109 4.19 -15.81 5.08
C ARG A 109 5.16 -16.85 5.63
N ASP A 110 6.33 -17.03 5.00
CA ASP A 110 7.18 -18.20 5.25
C ASP A 110 8.16 -17.98 6.39
N TRP A 111 8.46 -16.72 6.75
CA TRP A 111 9.34 -16.43 7.87
C TRP A 111 8.60 -16.45 9.21
N ALA A 112 9.26 -17.04 10.21
CA ALA A 112 8.79 -17.08 11.59
C ALA A 112 9.98 -17.17 12.55
N LEU A 113 9.88 -16.48 13.69
CA LEU A 113 10.84 -16.54 14.80
C LEU A 113 10.12 -17.07 16.05
N PRO A 114 10.24 -18.35 16.38
CA PRO A 114 9.72 -18.91 17.63
C PRO A 114 10.40 -18.28 18.83
N LEU A 115 9.62 -17.96 19.88
CA LEU A 115 10.10 -17.39 21.12
C LEU A 115 9.97 -18.40 22.26
N LYS A 116 10.99 -18.46 23.12
CA LYS A 116 10.96 -19.19 24.40
C LYS A 116 10.47 -18.25 25.52
N ALA A 117 10.22 -18.81 26.71
CA ALA A 117 9.77 -18.03 27.87
C ALA A 117 10.69 -16.85 28.17
N ASP A 118 12.03 -17.08 28.17
CA ASP A 118 13.02 -16.03 28.44
C ASP A 118 13.11 -14.95 27.35
N ASP A 119 12.61 -15.24 26.15
CA ASP A 119 12.62 -14.32 25.03
C ASP A 119 11.49 -13.28 25.10
N LEU A 120 10.53 -13.48 26.02
CA LEU A 120 9.37 -12.59 26.21
C LEU A 120 9.69 -11.35 27.06
N ALA A 121 10.90 -11.25 27.62
CA ALA A 121 11.32 -10.12 28.45
C ALA A 121 11.14 -8.79 27.71
N GLY A 122 10.54 -7.82 28.40
CA GLY A 122 10.22 -6.48 27.87
C GLY A 122 8.95 -6.40 27.01
N LEU A 123 8.40 -7.53 26.55
CA LEU A 123 7.21 -7.53 25.71
C LEU A 123 5.94 -7.27 26.53
N PRO A 124 5.13 -6.25 26.18
CA PRO A 124 3.80 -6.08 26.76
C PRO A 124 2.86 -7.25 26.43
N ASP A 125 1.85 -7.49 27.27
CA ASP A 125 0.90 -8.59 27.13
C ASP A 125 0.25 -8.65 25.75
N PHE A 126 -0.07 -7.51 25.13
CA PHE A 126 -0.68 -7.49 23.83
C PHE A 126 0.24 -7.98 22.70
N VAL A 127 1.56 -7.81 22.85
CA VAL A 127 2.54 -8.34 21.89
C VAL A 127 2.67 -9.85 22.10
N VAL A 128 2.73 -10.30 23.34
CA VAL A 128 2.77 -11.73 23.68
C VAL A 128 1.54 -12.45 23.17
N GLN A 129 0.34 -11.91 23.39
CA GLN A 129 -0.92 -12.47 22.88
C GLN A 129 -0.95 -12.52 21.33
N ALA A 130 -0.48 -11.46 20.67
CA ALA A 130 -0.38 -11.43 19.20
C ALA A 130 0.61 -12.47 18.67
N ALA A 131 1.75 -12.67 19.36
CA ALA A 131 2.74 -13.67 19.02
C ALA A 131 2.20 -15.10 19.25
N GLN A 132 1.43 -15.32 20.32
CA GLN A 132 0.76 -16.60 20.59
C GLN A 132 -0.27 -16.93 19.49
N ALA A 133 -1.10 -15.96 19.12
CA ALA A 133 -2.07 -16.13 18.04
C ALA A 133 -1.38 -16.45 16.70
N ALA A 134 -0.27 -15.77 16.39
CA ALA A 134 0.52 -16.05 15.19
C ALA A 134 1.18 -17.45 15.24
N GLY A 135 1.62 -17.89 16.42
CA GLY A 135 2.12 -19.25 16.61
C GLY A 135 1.06 -20.30 16.32
N GLN A 136 -0.13 -20.14 16.88
CA GLN A 136 -1.26 -21.03 16.62
C GLN A 136 -1.66 -21.08 15.13
N GLU A 137 -1.74 -19.91 14.46
CA GLU A 137 -2.01 -19.82 13.03
C GLU A 137 -1.00 -20.59 12.18
N LYS A 138 0.28 -20.55 12.60
CA LYS A 138 1.40 -21.21 11.90
C LYS A 138 1.67 -22.65 12.36
N GLY A 139 0.92 -23.19 13.32
CA GLY A 139 1.09 -24.56 13.83
C GLY A 139 2.29 -24.72 14.77
N PHE A 140 2.72 -23.68 15.46
CA PHE A 140 3.75 -23.73 16.50
C PHE A 140 3.12 -23.91 17.89
N ASP A 141 3.80 -24.61 18.79
CA ASP A 141 3.33 -24.82 20.18
C ASP A 141 3.52 -23.58 21.07
N GLY A 142 4.13 -22.49 20.59
CA GLY A 142 4.46 -21.32 21.37
C GLY A 142 4.33 -20.02 20.58
N PRO A 143 4.64 -18.88 21.21
CA PRO A 143 4.58 -17.57 20.57
C PRO A 143 5.63 -17.45 19.45
N VAL A 144 5.22 -16.78 18.35
CA VAL A 144 6.03 -16.62 17.15
C VAL A 144 5.96 -15.18 16.67
N VAL A 145 7.10 -14.58 16.37
CA VAL A 145 7.16 -13.30 15.65
C VAL A 145 7.13 -13.55 14.15
N THR A 146 6.26 -12.84 13.46
CA THR A 146 6.15 -12.84 11.98
C THR A 146 6.61 -11.51 11.42
N LEU A 147 6.76 -11.41 10.09
CA LEU A 147 7.09 -10.14 9.41
C LEU A 147 5.88 -9.22 9.21
N SER A 148 4.70 -9.57 9.74
CA SER A 148 3.55 -8.69 9.77
C SER A 148 3.90 -7.40 10.51
N ARG A 149 3.60 -6.24 9.91
CA ARG A 149 3.93 -4.95 10.50
C ARG A 149 3.31 -4.74 11.88
N SER A 150 2.13 -5.30 12.11
CA SER A 150 1.42 -5.21 13.39
C SER A 150 2.09 -5.99 14.53
N LEU A 151 2.98 -6.94 14.22
CA LEU A 151 3.72 -7.71 15.22
C LEU A 151 5.21 -7.36 15.25
N ILE A 152 5.87 -7.24 14.06
CA ILE A 152 7.30 -6.96 14.00
C ILE A 152 7.68 -5.60 14.58
N VAL A 153 6.84 -4.56 14.36
CA VAL A 153 7.15 -3.21 14.86
C VAL A 153 7.09 -3.17 16.38
N PRO A 154 6.00 -3.60 17.06
CA PRO A 154 5.99 -3.68 18.52
C PRO A 154 7.08 -4.59 19.08
N PHE A 155 7.39 -5.71 18.43
CA PHE A 155 8.50 -6.57 18.86
C PHE A 155 9.83 -5.81 18.88
N LEU A 156 10.15 -5.05 17.84
CA LEU A 156 11.36 -4.23 17.75
C LEU A 156 11.36 -3.04 18.72
N GLU A 157 10.21 -2.61 19.20
CA GLU A 157 10.06 -1.53 20.18
C GLU A 157 10.22 -1.99 21.62
N PHE A 158 9.80 -3.22 21.94
CA PHE A 158 9.68 -3.67 23.32
C PHE A 158 10.57 -4.82 23.71
N ALA A 159 11.00 -5.70 22.78
CA ALA A 159 11.79 -6.89 23.15
C ALA A 159 13.15 -6.49 23.73
N ASP A 160 13.48 -6.98 24.94
CA ASP A 160 14.79 -6.75 25.57
C ASP A 160 15.92 -7.51 24.86
N ARG A 161 15.62 -8.65 24.25
CA ARG A 161 16.57 -9.50 23.53
C ARG A 161 17.06 -8.82 22.25
N ARG A 162 18.23 -8.18 22.35
CA ARG A 162 18.86 -7.43 21.24
C ARG A 162 19.19 -8.32 20.04
N ASP A 163 19.66 -9.53 20.27
CA ASP A 163 19.96 -10.52 19.23
C ASP A 163 18.73 -10.92 18.43
N LEU A 164 17.59 -11.10 19.09
CA LEU A 164 16.31 -11.39 18.43
C LEU A 164 15.76 -10.18 17.67
N ARG A 165 15.94 -8.94 18.20
CA ARG A 165 15.65 -7.73 17.43
C ARG A 165 16.50 -7.65 16.16
N GLU A 166 17.80 -7.98 16.23
CA GLU A 166 18.67 -8.02 15.06
C GLU A 166 18.18 -9.02 14.02
N MET A 167 17.86 -10.25 14.42
CA MET A 167 17.34 -11.30 13.54
C MET A 167 16.04 -10.84 12.85
N ALA A 168 15.10 -10.37 13.64
CA ALA A 168 13.79 -9.90 13.17
C ALA A 168 13.93 -8.70 12.22
N TYR A 169 14.76 -7.71 12.56
CA TYR A 169 15.02 -6.53 11.74
C TYR A 169 15.66 -6.91 10.40
N LYS A 170 16.68 -7.76 10.40
CA LYS A 170 17.35 -8.22 9.17
C LYS A 170 16.38 -8.95 8.26
N ALA A 171 15.58 -9.87 8.79
CA ALA A 171 14.59 -10.57 8.01
C ALA A 171 13.53 -9.62 7.44
N TRP A 172 13.04 -8.67 8.25
CA TRP A 172 12.03 -7.72 7.82
C TRP A 172 12.52 -6.78 6.71
N THR A 173 13.76 -6.32 6.79
CA THR A 173 14.34 -5.41 5.80
C THR A 173 14.87 -6.12 4.55
N ALA A 174 15.13 -7.43 4.61
CA ALA A 174 15.60 -8.24 3.50
C ALA A 174 14.46 -8.82 2.63
N ARG A 175 13.19 -8.55 2.94
CA ARG A 175 12.07 -9.04 2.14
C ARG A 175 12.23 -8.64 0.67
N GLY A 176 12.11 -9.60 -0.23
CA GLY A 176 12.34 -9.42 -1.66
C GLY A 176 13.80 -9.17 -2.05
N ALA A 177 14.77 -9.34 -1.12
CA ALA A 177 16.19 -9.17 -1.39
C ALA A 177 17.05 -10.18 -0.60
N ASN A 178 16.53 -11.39 -0.38
CA ASN A 178 17.14 -12.44 0.45
C ASN A 178 18.03 -13.42 -0.33
N GLY A 179 18.15 -13.28 -1.64
CA GLY A 179 18.97 -14.16 -2.51
C GLY A 179 18.31 -15.49 -2.87
N GLY A 180 17.03 -15.72 -2.45
CA GLY A 180 16.26 -16.92 -2.75
C GLY A 180 15.33 -16.76 -3.96
N GLU A 181 14.35 -17.68 -4.07
CA GLU A 181 13.36 -17.70 -5.17
C GLU A 181 12.44 -16.47 -5.17
N THR A 182 12.30 -15.81 -4.02
CA THR A 182 11.49 -14.60 -3.82
C THR A 182 12.28 -13.31 -4.01
N ASP A 183 13.53 -13.39 -4.51
CA ASP A 183 14.36 -12.21 -4.72
C ASP A 183 13.83 -11.33 -5.87
N ASN A 184 13.58 -10.06 -5.56
CA ASN A 184 13.02 -9.09 -6.49
C ASN A 184 14.06 -8.19 -7.16
N ARG A 185 15.35 -8.32 -6.90
CA ARG A 185 16.39 -7.41 -7.43
C ARG A 185 16.43 -7.40 -8.95
N GLU A 186 16.35 -8.58 -9.58
CA GLU A 186 16.27 -8.68 -11.05
C GLU A 186 14.96 -8.10 -11.59
N ILE A 187 13.84 -8.32 -10.89
CA ILE A 187 12.55 -7.73 -11.23
C ILE A 187 12.61 -6.20 -11.17
N VAL A 188 13.28 -5.63 -10.18
CA VAL A 188 13.48 -4.18 -10.06
C VAL A 188 14.31 -3.66 -11.24
N SER A 189 15.43 -4.29 -11.53
CA SER A 189 16.33 -3.89 -12.64
C SER A 189 15.61 -3.91 -13.98
N GLU A 190 14.88 -4.99 -14.28
CA GLU A 190 14.10 -5.09 -15.52
C GLU A 190 12.97 -4.07 -15.57
N THR A 191 12.26 -3.88 -14.44
CA THR A 191 11.18 -2.89 -14.34
C THR A 191 11.66 -1.48 -14.62
N LEU A 192 12.81 -1.08 -14.08
CA LEU A 192 13.39 0.26 -14.30
C LEU A 192 13.78 0.46 -15.77
N ARG A 193 14.41 -0.53 -16.37
CA ARG A 193 14.78 -0.50 -17.79
C ARG A 193 13.54 -0.37 -18.70
N LEU A 194 12.51 -1.18 -18.47
CA LEU A 194 11.28 -1.14 -19.26
C LEU A 194 10.51 0.18 -19.08
N ARG A 195 10.50 0.75 -17.87
CA ARG A 195 9.90 2.05 -17.60
C ARG A 195 10.61 3.18 -18.32
N GLN A 196 11.96 3.14 -18.39
CA GLN A 196 12.72 4.11 -19.13
C GLN A 196 12.46 3.99 -20.64
N GLU A 197 12.43 2.79 -21.18
CA GLU A 197 12.08 2.53 -22.57
C GLU A 197 10.66 3.01 -22.91
N GLN A 198 9.69 2.74 -22.03
CA GLN A 198 8.33 3.25 -22.16
C GLN A 198 8.28 4.78 -22.24
N ALA A 199 9.03 5.46 -21.38
CA ALA A 199 9.09 6.92 -21.38
C ALA A 199 9.69 7.46 -22.67
N ALA A 200 10.78 6.86 -23.14
CA ALA A 200 11.45 7.24 -24.40
C ALA A 200 10.52 7.08 -25.61
N LEU A 201 9.80 5.94 -25.71
CA LEU A 201 8.79 5.73 -26.77
C LEU A 201 7.69 6.80 -26.77
N LEU A 202 7.35 7.35 -25.60
CA LEU A 202 6.34 8.41 -25.47
C LEU A 202 6.92 9.81 -25.60
N GLY A 203 8.21 9.96 -25.92
CA GLY A 203 8.88 11.24 -26.11
C GLY A 203 9.29 11.96 -24.82
N TYR A 204 9.39 11.26 -23.69
CA TYR A 204 9.86 11.81 -22.43
C TYR A 204 11.34 11.48 -22.21
N GLU A 205 12.07 12.40 -21.60
CA GLU A 205 13.49 12.22 -21.25
C GLU A 205 13.66 11.11 -20.19
N SER A 206 12.76 11.06 -19.20
CA SER A 206 12.78 10.04 -18.17
C SER A 206 11.38 9.54 -17.79
N PHE A 207 11.32 8.38 -17.13
CA PHE A 207 10.08 7.88 -16.54
C PHE A 207 9.54 8.82 -15.45
N SER A 208 10.42 9.55 -14.76
CA SER A 208 10.02 10.57 -13.79
C SER A 208 9.26 11.71 -14.47
N ASP A 209 9.74 12.22 -15.60
CA ASP A 209 9.07 13.28 -16.35
C ASP A 209 7.70 12.81 -16.85
N PHE A 210 7.64 11.61 -17.41
CA PHE A 210 6.37 10.98 -17.78
C PHE A 210 5.39 10.91 -16.62
N LYS A 211 5.82 10.50 -15.43
CA LYS A 211 4.93 10.39 -14.26
C LYS A 211 4.52 11.74 -13.70
N LEU A 212 5.46 12.68 -13.60
CA LEU A 212 5.23 13.97 -12.95
C LEU A 212 4.36 14.93 -13.77
N GLU A 213 4.27 14.78 -15.08
CA GLU A 213 3.43 15.61 -15.93
C GLU A 213 1.99 15.75 -15.40
N THR A 214 1.43 14.67 -14.87
CA THR A 214 0.06 14.63 -14.34
C THR A 214 -0.04 14.82 -12.84
N GLN A 215 1.09 14.91 -12.14
CA GLN A 215 1.14 15.10 -10.69
C GLN A 215 1.15 16.59 -10.33
N MET A 216 0.91 16.92 -9.04
CA MET A 216 0.92 18.29 -8.53
C MET A 216 2.27 18.98 -8.75
N ALA A 217 3.36 18.27 -8.53
CA ALA A 217 4.73 18.82 -8.65
C ALA A 217 5.12 19.16 -10.09
N LYS A 218 4.57 18.49 -11.11
CA LYS A 218 4.80 18.69 -12.54
C LYS A 218 6.22 18.35 -13.02
N THR A 219 7.26 18.72 -12.31
CA THR A 219 8.66 18.59 -12.77
C THR A 219 9.54 17.95 -11.70
N LEU A 220 10.59 17.25 -12.13
CA LEU A 220 11.59 16.66 -11.25
C LEU A 220 12.30 17.72 -10.41
N ALA A 221 12.55 18.91 -10.97
CA ALA A 221 13.19 20.02 -10.23
C ALA A 221 12.36 20.39 -8.99
N ARG A 222 11.04 20.60 -9.13
CA ARG A 222 10.17 20.93 -7.98
C ARG A 222 10.15 19.82 -6.92
N VAL A 223 10.20 18.54 -7.34
CA VAL A 223 10.28 17.41 -6.40
C VAL A 223 11.60 17.48 -5.64
N ARG A 224 12.73 17.68 -6.33
CA ARG A 224 14.06 17.80 -5.69
C ARG A 224 14.13 19.00 -4.75
N ASP A 225 13.65 20.14 -5.17
CA ASP A 225 13.65 21.37 -4.35
C ASP A 225 12.93 21.12 -3.01
N LEU A 226 11.72 20.52 -3.04
CA LEU A 226 11.00 20.21 -1.82
C LEU A 226 11.74 19.18 -0.96
N LEU A 227 12.24 18.10 -1.56
CA LEU A 227 12.99 17.07 -0.84
C LEU A 227 14.25 17.61 -0.20
N MET A 228 15.00 18.49 -0.90
CA MET A 228 16.25 19.06 -0.37
C MET A 228 16.00 20.07 0.73
N GLN A 229 14.90 20.81 0.72
CA GLN A 229 14.50 21.68 1.84
C GLN A 229 14.29 20.88 3.13
N VAL A 230 13.75 19.66 3.03
CA VAL A 230 13.49 18.77 4.19
C VAL A 230 14.72 17.95 4.55
N TRP A 231 15.53 17.52 3.57
CA TRP A 231 16.59 16.54 3.75
C TRP A 231 17.71 17.03 4.70
N GLY A 232 18.16 18.26 4.55
CA GLY A 232 19.20 18.84 5.42
C GLY A 232 18.78 18.83 6.90
N PRO A 233 17.69 19.52 7.27
CA PRO A 233 17.16 19.52 8.63
C PRO A 233 16.84 18.12 9.17
N ALA A 234 16.26 17.23 8.36
CA ALA A 234 15.92 15.87 8.76
C ALA A 234 17.18 15.05 9.11
N LYS A 235 18.24 15.14 8.33
CA LYS A 235 19.54 14.49 8.64
C LYS A 235 20.14 14.99 9.94
N ALA A 236 20.16 16.31 10.14
CA ALA A 236 20.70 16.91 11.35
C ALA A 236 19.92 16.44 12.59
N ARG A 237 18.58 16.43 12.48
CA ARG A 237 17.71 15.93 13.55
C ARG A 237 17.91 14.45 13.81
N ALA A 238 17.97 13.60 12.79
CA ALA A 238 18.23 12.18 12.95
C ALA A 238 19.59 11.90 13.60
N ALA A 239 20.62 12.66 13.27
CA ALA A 239 21.93 12.54 13.92
C ALA A 239 21.87 12.92 15.41
N ALA A 240 21.19 14.00 15.77
CA ALA A 240 20.99 14.42 17.15
C ALA A 240 20.18 13.38 17.95
N ASP A 241 19.10 12.88 17.38
CA ASP A 241 18.28 11.83 18.01
C ASP A 241 19.12 10.53 18.20
N GLY A 242 19.88 10.14 17.18
CA GLY A 242 20.76 8.96 17.26
C GLY A 242 21.82 9.08 18.38
N ALA A 243 22.38 10.28 18.58
CA ALA A 243 23.33 10.52 19.68
C ALA A 243 22.68 10.31 21.07
N ILE A 244 21.45 10.79 21.25
CA ILE A 244 20.68 10.57 22.50
C ILE A 244 20.42 9.09 22.73
N LEU A 245 19.94 8.37 21.68
CA LEU A 245 19.67 6.94 21.79
C LEU A 245 20.93 6.12 22.07
N ALA A 246 22.08 6.50 21.48
CA ALA A 246 23.37 5.87 21.75
C ALA A 246 23.81 6.08 23.22
N GLN A 247 23.58 7.26 23.79
CA GLN A 247 23.85 7.52 25.21
C GLN A 247 22.97 6.66 26.13
N MET A 248 21.70 6.47 25.79
CA MET A 248 20.83 5.56 26.55
C MET A 248 21.33 4.11 26.48
N MET A 249 21.74 3.65 25.29
CA MET A 249 22.32 2.32 25.10
C MET A 249 23.59 2.12 25.94
N THR A 250 24.46 3.13 26.03
CA THR A 250 25.66 3.06 26.86
C THR A 250 25.32 3.01 28.35
N LYS A 251 24.29 3.74 28.82
CA LYS A 251 23.82 3.65 30.21
C LYS A 251 23.29 2.26 30.57
N ASP A 252 22.76 1.52 29.63
CA ASP A 252 22.32 0.13 29.78
C ASP A 252 23.53 -0.87 29.74
N GLY A 253 24.76 -0.38 29.67
CA GLY A 253 25.99 -1.20 29.65
C GLY A 253 26.33 -1.75 28.25
N LEU A 254 25.65 -1.34 27.20
CA LEU A 254 25.92 -1.77 25.83
C LEU A 254 26.90 -0.80 25.16
N ASN A 255 28.14 -1.23 25.01
CA ASN A 255 29.18 -0.46 24.33
C ASN A 255 29.22 -0.76 22.83
N GLY A 256 29.30 0.27 22.02
CA GLY A 256 29.40 0.16 20.57
C GLY A 256 28.44 1.10 19.82
N PRO A 257 28.43 1.05 18.50
CA PRO A 257 27.56 1.92 17.71
C PRO A 257 26.09 1.48 17.80
N LEU A 258 25.20 2.46 17.90
CA LEU A 258 23.76 2.25 17.76
C LEU A 258 23.48 1.60 16.38
N LYS A 259 22.80 0.49 16.38
CA LYS A 259 22.41 -0.24 15.16
C LYS A 259 20.94 0.04 14.79
N ALA A 260 20.56 -0.29 13.56
CA ALA A 260 19.22 -0.04 13.08
C ALA A 260 18.13 -0.76 13.91
N TRP A 261 18.42 -1.96 14.42
CA TRP A 261 17.51 -2.72 15.29
C TRP A 261 17.44 -2.21 16.74
N ASP A 262 18.33 -1.28 17.12
CA ASP A 262 18.30 -0.64 18.44
C ASP A 262 17.44 0.63 18.41
N TRP A 263 17.25 1.25 17.24
CA TRP A 263 16.61 2.55 17.11
C TRP A 263 15.20 2.58 17.69
N ARG A 264 14.33 1.64 17.30
CA ARG A 264 12.94 1.60 17.75
C ARG A 264 12.85 1.35 19.24
N TYR A 265 13.65 0.45 19.76
CA TYR A 265 13.72 0.10 21.17
C TYR A 265 14.08 1.31 22.04
N TYR A 266 15.16 2.00 21.73
CA TYR A 266 15.57 3.18 22.49
C TYR A 266 14.68 4.39 22.22
N ALA A 267 14.12 4.55 21.04
CA ALA A 267 13.15 5.60 20.74
C ALA A 267 11.87 5.47 21.58
N GLN A 268 11.37 4.24 21.78
CA GLN A 268 10.23 3.96 22.66
C GLN A 268 10.55 4.28 24.11
N ARG A 269 11.70 3.85 24.61
CA ARG A 269 12.14 4.16 25.98
C ARG A 269 12.34 5.65 26.22
N ARG A 270 12.88 6.36 25.23
CA ARG A 270 12.99 7.82 25.27
C ARG A 270 11.62 8.48 25.32
N ARG A 271 10.67 8.06 24.50
CA ARG A 271 9.29 8.57 24.49
C ARG A 271 8.63 8.42 25.86
N LYS A 272 8.81 7.27 26.49
CA LYS A 272 8.33 7.03 27.86
C LYS A 272 9.01 7.96 28.87
N ALA A 273 10.33 8.15 28.77
CA ALA A 273 11.08 9.02 29.68
C ALA A 273 10.75 10.53 29.51
N ASP A 274 10.59 10.99 28.26
CA ASP A 274 10.38 12.41 27.94
C ASP A 274 8.92 12.85 28.14
N HIS A 275 7.96 11.95 27.96
CA HIS A 275 6.53 12.28 27.89
C HIS A 275 5.65 11.50 28.87
N ASP A 276 6.22 10.60 29.66
CA ASP A 276 5.48 9.66 30.52
C ASP A 276 4.34 8.93 29.76
N LEU A 277 4.60 8.68 28.47
CA LEU A 277 3.63 8.08 27.56
C LEU A 277 3.89 6.56 27.46
N ASP A 278 2.95 5.79 27.97
CA ASP A 278 2.93 4.34 27.82
C ASP A 278 1.79 3.94 26.86
N GLU A 279 2.14 3.34 25.73
CA GLU A 279 1.16 2.87 24.75
C GLU A 279 0.23 1.78 25.33
N ALA A 280 0.72 1.01 26.29
CA ALA A 280 -0.08 0.01 26.99
C ALA A 280 -1.24 0.65 27.78
N GLU A 281 -1.04 1.84 28.35
CA GLU A 281 -2.09 2.60 29.05
C GLU A 281 -3.13 3.20 28.10
N LEU A 282 -2.72 3.56 26.87
CA LEU A 282 -3.62 4.15 25.87
C LEU A 282 -4.47 3.10 25.16
N LYS A 283 -3.95 1.91 24.96
CA LYS A 283 -4.59 0.86 24.16
C LYS A 283 -6.00 0.47 24.64
N PRO A 284 -6.30 0.36 25.95
CA PRO A 284 -7.67 0.08 26.41
C PRO A 284 -8.71 1.13 26.01
N TYR A 285 -8.30 2.39 25.80
CA TYR A 285 -9.18 3.46 25.35
C TYR A 285 -9.45 3.45 23.85
N LEU A 286 -8.59 2.78 23.06
CA LEU A 286 -8.63 2.74 21.60
C LEU A 286 -9.15 1.40 21.08
N GLN A 287 -10.20 0.87 21.72
CA GLN A 287 -10.84 -0.37 21.28
C GLN A 287 -11.45 -0.22 19.89
N LEU A 288 -11.27 -1.19 19.00
CA LEU A 288 -11.66 -1.11 17.60
C LEU A 288 -13.14 -0.71 17.42
N ASP A 289 -14.05 -1.35 18.14
CA ASP A 289 -15.48 -1.06 18.02
C ASP A 289 -15.83 0.37 18.48
N GLN A 290 -15.17 0.87 19.52
CA GLN A 290 -15.33 2.25 19.98
C GLN A 290 -14.76 3.24 18.95
N MET A 291 -13.64 2.92 18.33
CA MET A 291 -13.04 3.76 17.28
C MET A 291 -13.89 3.80 16.01
N ILE A 292 -14.49 2.68 15.63
CA ILE A 292 -15.46 2.63 14.52
C ILE A 292 -16.69 3.51 14.86
N ALA A 293 -17.25 3.34 16.06
CA ALA A 293 -18.39 4.13 16.51
C ALA A 293 -18.06 5.63 16.57
N ALA A 294 -16.88 6.00 17.06
CA ALA A 294 -16.41 7.39 17.10
C ALA A 294 -16.22 7.98 15.69
N ALA A 295 -15.66 7.21 14.75
CA ALA A 295 -15.53 7.65 13.36
C ALA A 295 -16.89 7.86 12.69
N PHE A 296 -17.88 7.01 12.99
CA PHE A 296 -19.24 7.14 12.47
C PHE A 296 -19.99 8.32 13.11
N ASP A 297 -19.82 8.56 14.41
CA ASP A 297 -20.37 9.75 15.09
C ASP A 297 -19.78 11.04 14.50
N CYS A 298 -18.47 11.07 14.29
CA CYS A 298 -17.81 12.20 13.65
C CYS A 298 -18.36 12.47 12.23
N ALA A 299 -18.51 11.40 11.43
CA ALA A 299 -19.07 11.51 10.08
C ALA A 299 -20.56 11.95 10.11
N GLN A 300 -21.32 11.53 11.10
CA GLN A 300 -22.69 11.98 11.29
C GLN A 300 -22.76 13.47 11.63
N ARG A 301 -21.95 13.93 12.58
CA ARG A 301 -21.90 15.35 12.97
C ARG A 301 -21.44 16.28 11.84
N LEU A 302 -20.43 15.87 11.09
CA LEU A 302 -19.86 16.71 10.04
C LEU A 302 -20.66 16.64 8.72
N PHE A 303 -21.22 15.48 8.38
CA PHE A 303 -21.75 15.23 7.04
C PHE A 303 -23.18 14.67 7.04
N GLY A 304 -23.81 14.48 8.19
CA GLY A 304 -25.15 13.88 8.30
C GLY A 304 -25.22 12.41 7.90
N LEU A 305 -24.08 11.69 7.90
CA LEU A 305 -24.02 10.29 7.49
C LEU A 305 -24.43 9.37 8.64
N LYS A 306 -25.34 8.43 8.35
CA LYS A 306 -25.75 7.38 9.28
C LYS A 306 -25.28 6.03 8.75
N PHE A 307 -24.71 5.20 9.63
CA PHE A 307 -24.18 3.90 9.30
C PHE A 307 -25.05 2.82 9.97
N GLN A 308 -25.57 1.90 9.16
CA GLN A 308 -26.34 0.76 9.62
C GLN A 308 -25.61 -0.52 9.23
N GLU A 309 -25.18 -1.31 10.19
CA GLU A 309 -24.53 -2.58 9.92
C GLU A 309 -25.47 -3.56 9.24
N LEU A 310 -24.96 -4.30 8.25
CA LEU A 310 -25.71 -5.29 7.51
C LEU A 310 -25.06 -6.66 7.73
N SER A 311 -25.89 -7.68 7.84
CA SER A 311 -25.44 -9.08 7.85
C SER A 311 -25.47 -9.62 6.43
N LEU A 312 -24.30 -9.63 5.77
CA LEU A 312 -24.13 -10.13 4.41
C LEU A 312 -22.95 -11.12 4.36
N PRO A 313 -22.95 -12.09 3.45
CA PRO A 313 -21.78 -12.92 3.19
C PRO A 313 -20.64 -12.04 2.65
N LEU A 314 -19.49 -12.04 3.32
CA LEU A 314 -18.29 -11.30 2.93
C LEU A 314 -17.15 -12.26 2.64
N HIS A 315 -16.05 -11.72 2.11
CA HIS A 315 -14.86 -12.49 1.74
C HIS A 315 -14.13 -13.10 2.94
N HIS A 316 -14.28 -12.55 4.13
CA HIS A 316 -13.69 -13.04 5.37
C HIS A 316 -14.62 -12.78 6.56
N LYS A 317 -14.57 -13.64 7.58
CA LYS A 317 -15.40 -13.54 8.80
C LYS A 317 -15.18 -12.24 9.60
N ASP A 318 -13.98 -11.66 9.53
CA ASP A 318 -13.62 -10.44 10.24
C ASP A 318 -14.00 -9.16 9.46
N ALA A 319 -14.42 -9.30 8.21
CA ALA A 319 -14.89 -8.17 7.42
C ALA A 319 -16.32 -7.81 7.83
N ARG A 320 -16.63 -6.52 7.88
CA ARG A 320 -17.93 -5.98 8.25
C ARG A 320 -18.43 -5.03 7.15
N VAL A 321 -19.73 -4.85 7.03
CA VAL A 321 -20.31 -3.96 6.02
C VAL A 321 -21.43 -3.12 6.61
N TRP A 322 -21.46 -1.85 6.22
CA TRP A 322 -22.48 -0.89 6.64
C TRP A 322 -23.14 -0.24 5.43
N GLN A 323 -24.45 -0.12 5.51
CA GLN A 323 -25.20 0.78 4.66
C GLN A 323 -25.01 2.21 5.16
N VAL A 324 -24.59 3.10 4.26
CA VAL A 324 -24.44 4.53 4.55
C VAL A 324 -25.67 5.26 4.02
N ARG A 325 -26.30 6.04 4.89
CA ARG A 325 -27.49 6.83 4.59
C ARG A 325 -27.28 8.31 4.91
N ARG A 326 -27.94 9.16 4.13
CA ARG A 326 -28.10 10.60 4.41
C ARG A 326 -29.54 10.96 4.16
N ASP A 327 -30.20 11.65 5.11
CA ASP A 327 -31.61 12.07 5.03
C ASP A 327 -32.56 10.92 4.66
N GLY A 328 -32.29 9.73 5.20
CA GLY A 328 -33.05 8.52 4.92
C GLY A 328 -32.69 7.81 3.60
N ALA A 329 -32.01 8.47 2.67
CA ALA A 329 -31.61 7.88 1.40
C ALA A 329 -30.35 7.01 1.51
N HIS A 330 -30.33 5.88 0.80
CA HIS A 330 -29.12 5.07 0.62
C HIS A 330 -28.14 5.80 -0.29
N ILE A 331 -26.90 6.04 0.19
CA ILE A 331 -25.88 6.74 -0.59
C ILE A 331 -24.62 5.93 -0.85
N ALA A 332 -24.31 4.91 -0.01
CA ALA A 332 -23.12 4.08 -0.18
C ALA A 332 -23.22 2.75 0.58
N LEU A 333 -22.33 1.82 0.23
CA LEU A 333 -21.91 0.74 1.12
C LEU A 333 -20.45 1.01 1.53
N PHE A 334 -20.19 0.85 2.84
CA PHE A 334 -18.86 0.91 3.41
C PHE A 334 -18.51 -0.46 4.01
N MET A 335 -17.37 -0.99 3.63
CA MET A 335 -16.83 -2.26 4.15
C MET A 335 -15.59 -1.97 4.98
N GLY A 336 -15.46 -2.61 6.13
CA GLY A 336 -14.29 -2.51 7.00
C GLY A 336 -13.65 -3.88 7.17
N ASP A 337 -12.35 -3.95 6.94
CA ASP A 337 -11.53 -5.14 7.12
C ASP A 337 -10.24 -4.75 7.86
N TYR A 338 -10.28 -4.79 9.19
CA TYR A 338 -9.30 -4.12 10.05
C TYR A 338 -8.16 -5.03 10.53
N PHE A 339 -8.36 -6.35 10.55
CA PHE A 339 -7.38 -7.27 11.11
C PHE A 339 -6.33 -7.70 10.10
N ALA A 340 -5.08 -7.81 10.56
CA ALA A 340 -4.03 -8.48 9.83
C ALA A 340 -4.26 -10.00 9.83
N ARG A 341 -3.88 -10.67 8.74
CA ARG A 341 -3.91 -12.13 8.62
C ARG A 341 -2.98 -12.61 7.52
N SER A 342 -2.70 -13.89 7.49
CA SER A 342 -1.99 -14.53 6.38
C SER A 342 -2.72 -14.29 5.06
N GLY A 343 -1.97 -13.99 4.00
CA GLY A 343 -2.56 -13.67 2.69
C GLY A 343 -3.16 -12.26 2.54
N LYS A 344 -3.16 -11.45 3.61
CA LYS A 344 -3.55 -10.04 3.54
C LYS A 344 -2.32 -9.16 3.43
N ARG A 345 -2.31 -8.27 2.44
CA ARG A 345 -1.26 -7.28 2.26
C ARG A 345 -1.10 -6.41 3.50
N SER A 346 0.14 -6.18 3.91
CA SER A 346 0.48 -5.28 5.01
C SER A 346 0.20 -3.81 4.68
N GLY A 347 -0.18 -3.03 5.68
CA GLY A 347 -0.50 -1.61 5.59
C GLY A 347 -2.00 -1.33 5.63
N ALA A 348 -2.36 -0.06 5.43
CA ALA A 348 -3.75 0.38 5.36
C ALA A 348 -4.03 1.05 4.02
N TRP A 349 -5.17 0.78 3.45
CA TRP A 349 -5.62 1.37 2.19
C TRP A 349 -7.14 1.46 2.15
N CYS A 350 -7.65 2.26 1.23
CA CYS A 350 -9.05 2.37 0.91
C CYS A 350 -9.24 2.18 -0.59
N SER A 351 -10.22 1.39 -1.00
CA SER A 351 -10.50 1.09 -2.40
C SER A 351 -11.98 1.24 -2.71
N ALA A 352 -12.30 1.77 -3.89
CA ALA A 352 -13.65 1.76 -4.41
C ALA A 352 -13.87 0.48 -5.25
N LEU A 353 -14.70 -0.43 -4.78
CA LEU A 353 -15.17 -1.58 -5.57
C LEU A 353 -16.15 -1.14 -6.66
N GLN A 354 -16.94 -0.12 -6.37
CA GLN A 354 -17.81 0.58 -7.30
C GLN A 354 -17.71 2.07 -7.06
N SER A 355 -17.31 2.82 -8.10
CA SER A 355 -17.26 4.29 -8.04
C SER A 355 -18.66 4.87 -8.18
N GLN A 356 -18.90 6.00 -7.50
CA GLN A 356 -20.11 6.80 -7.70
C GLN A 356 -20.19 7.28 -9.15
N ARG A 357 -21.40 7.22 -9.72
CA ARG A 357 -21.66 7.78 -11.06
C ARG A 357 -23.12 8.19 -11.23
N LYS A 358 -23.36 9.16 -12.10
CA LYS A 358 -24.70 9.62 -12.47
C LYS A 358 -25.22 8.98 -13.77
N ARG A 359 -24.33 8.65 -14.72
CA ARG A 359 -24.70 8.12 -16.05
C ARG A 359 -24.03 6.77 -16.34
N PRO A 360 -24.62 5.89 -17.15
CA PRO A 360 -25.97 5.98 -17.76
C PRO A 360 -27.10 5.94 -16.73
N SER A 361 -26.91 5.35 -15.57
CA SER A 361 -27.82 5.35 -14.42
C SER A 361 -27.05 5.67 -13.14
N PRO A 362 -27.67 6.35 -12.16
CA PRO A 362 -27.03 6.61 -10.87
C PRO A 362 -26.59 5.31 -10.19
N ARG A 363 -25.39 5.30 -9.63
CA ARG A 363 -24.90 4.21 -8.79
C ARG A 363 -24.27 4.77 -7.52
N ALA A 364 -24.64 4.19 -6.38
CA ALA A 364 -24.00 4.45 -5.11
C ALA A 364 -22.60 3.80 -5.08
N PRO A 365 -21.59 4.41 -4.41
CA PRO A 365 -20.27 3.83 -4.26
C PRO A 365 -20.29 2.63 -3.30
N ILE A 366 -19.36 1.70 -3.53
CA ILE A 366 -19.01 0.62 -2.62
C ILE A 366 -17.53 0.79 -2.32
N VAL A 367 -17.21 1.03 -1.05
CA VAL A 367 -15.86 1.36 -0.58
C VAL A 367 -15.44 0.32 0.46
N ILE A 368 -14.19 -0.13 0.40
CA ILE A 368 -13.53 -0.98 1.40
C ILE A 368 -12.24 -0.33 1.87
#